data_f1b8f969cc89ce3ac913ca568dcd90ea
#
_entry.id   f1b8f969cc89ce3ac913ca568dcd90ea
#
_cell.length_a   1.000
_cell.length_b   1.000
_cell.length_c   1.000
_cell.angle_alpha   90.00
_cell.angle_beta   90.00
_cell.angle_gamma   90.00
#
_symmetry.space_group_name_H-M   'P 1'
#
loop_
_entity.id
_entity.type
_entity.pdbx_description
1 polymer ?
#
loop_
_entity_poly.entity_id
_entity_poly.type
_entity_poly.pdbx_seq_one_letter_code
_entity_poly.pdbx_strand_id
1 'polypeptide(L)'
;MNDLFSGLISSKTRINLLVRFFFNPGTKSYLRELSKDLQVSTNAVREELNQLTKTKLLTSEKEGRNVLYTANSDHPLFPELKSMVSKVMGLDQVIESILTRLGDLEKAYIIDDYAEGKDTGIIDLVLVGNIDQYHLNDLSRKTERYIKRKIRSLVLTREEFKAFMPTMKNRPYFLVWERQEKA
;
A
#
# COMPACT_ATOMS: atom_id res chain seq x y z
N MET A 1 11.01 5.46 8.37
CA MET A 1 10.18 5.60 7.18
C MET A 1 10.33 6.95 6.45
N ASN A 2 10.61 8.04 7.14
CA ASN A 2 10.44 9.39 6.54
C ASN A 2 11.69 10.02 5.91
N ASP A 3 12.86 9.37 5.95
CA ASP A 3 14.12 10.03 5.53
C ASP A 3 14.19 10.33 4.03
N LEU A 4 13.60 9.49 3.18
CA LEU A 4 13.59 9.71 1.73
C LEU A 4 12.72 10.91 1.31
N PHE A 5 11.63 11.17 2.03
CA PHE A 5 10.76 12.33 1.77
C PHE A 5 11.13 13.56 2.58
N SER A 6 11.81 13.42 3.73
CA SER A 6 12.06 14.52 4.66
C SER A 6 12.92 15.64 4.07
N GLY A 7 13.77 15.33 3.09
CA GLY A 7 14.53 16.31 2.34
C GLY A 7 13.72 17.07 1.26
N LEU A 8 12.55 16.54 0.87
CA LEU A 8 11.71 17.12 -0.19
C LEU A 8 10.41 17.72 0.37
N ILE A 9 9.87 17.11 1.42
CA ILE A 9 8.59 17.49 2.02
C ILE A 9 8.77 17.65 3.52
N SER A 10 8.60 18.85 4.01
CA SER A 10 8.78 19.19 5.44
C SER A 10 7.60 18.73 6.33
N SER A 11 6.41 18.62 5.79
CA SER A 11 5.21 18.24 6.54
C SER A 11 5.08 16.72 6.65
N LYS A 12 5.27 16.19 7.86
CA LYS A 12 5.05 14.77 8.16
C LYS A 12 3.59 14.34 7.87
N THR A 13 2.64 15.21 8.15
CA THR A 13 1.22 14.96 7.87
C THR A 13 1.00 14.77 6.37
N ARG A 14 1.60 15.64 5.53
CA ARG A 14 1.54 15.51 4.07
C ARG A 14 2.14 14.21 3.57
N ILE A 15 3.32 13.83 4.07
CA ILE A 15 3.97 12.55 3.72
C ILE A 15 3.02 11.39 4.02
N ASN A 16 2.46 11.34 5.22
CA ASN A 16 1.56 10.27 5.62
C ASN A 16 0.28 10.22 4.77
N LEU A 17 -0.29 11.37 4.40
CA LEU A 17 -1.43 11.43 3.49
C LEU A 17 -1.08 10.96 2.08
N LEU A 18 0.10 11.34 1.55
CA LEU A 18 0.57 10.83 0.26
C LEU A 18 0.74 9.31 0.29
N VAL A 19 1.34 8.77 1.35
CA VAL A 19 1.44 7.32 1.54
C VAL A 19 0.04 6.70 1.56
N ARG A 20 -0.87 7.21 2.39
CA ARG A 20 -2.23 6.67 2.55
C ARG A 20 -2.98 6.56 1.22
N PHE A 21 -2.92 7.60 0.39
CA PHE A 21 -3.70 7.67 -0.83
C PHE A 21 -3.01 7.13 -2.09
N PHE A 22 -1.68 7.22 -2.17
CA PHE A 22 -0.95 6.83 -3.38
C PHE A 22 -0.34 5.43 -3.29
N PHE A 23 -0.15 4.87 -2.10
CA PHE A 23 0.27 3.48 -1.96
C PHE A 23 -0.84 2.52 -2.42
N ASN A 24 -2.06 2.75 -1.96
CA ASN A 24 -3.27 2.06 -2.42
C ASN A 24 -4.28 3.10 -2.94
N PRO A 25 -4.29 3.39 -4.24
CA PRO A 25 -5.15 4.43 -4.82
C PRO A 25 -6.65 4.18 -4.68
N GLY A 26 -7.07 2.95 -4.41
CA GLY A 26 -8.46 2.61 -4.09
C GLY A 26 -8.90 3.05 -2.69
N THR A 27 -7.97 3.53 -1.85
CA THR A 27 -8.28 3.98 -0.49
C THR A 27 -9.17 5.20 -0.52
N LYS A 28 -10.25 5.12 0.23
CA LYS A 28 -11.16 6.24 0.53
C LYS A 28 -11.13 6.51 2.03
N SER A 29 -11.02 7.77 2.44
CA SER A 29 -10.93 8.12 3.86
C SER A 29 -11.58 9.45 4.17
N TYR A 30 -12.10 9.56 5.40
CA TYR A 30 -12.68 10.78 5.95
C TYR A 30 -11.67 11.55 6.82
N LEU A 31 -11.84 12.85 6.94
CA LEU A 31 -10.98 13.72 7.76
C LEU A 31 -10.77 13.20 9.20
N ARG A 32 -11.86 12.79 9.87
CA ARG A 32 -11.79 12.33 11.26
C ARG A 32 -11.05 11.00 11.41
N GLU A 33 -11.23 10.11 10.48
CA GLU A 33 -10.54 8.83 10.40
C GLU A 33 -9.03 9.06 10.24
N LEU A 34 -8.63 9.87 9.25
CA LEU A 34 -7.23 10.24 9.02
C LEU A 34 -6.59 10.90 10.23
N SER A 35 -7.30 11.83 10.89
CA SER A 35 -6.81 12.48 12.10
C SER A 35 -6.53 11.48 13.23
N LYS A 36 -7.43 10.52 13.43
CA LYS A 36 -7.28 9.45 14.42
C LYS A 36 -6.12 8.51 14.07
N ASP A 37 -6.07 8.04 12.83
CA ASP A 37 -5.06 7.09 12.35
C ASP A 37 -3.64 7.69 12.38
N LEU A 38 -3.51 8.95 11.99
CA LEU A 38 -2.22 9.65 11.98
C LEU A 38 -1.84 10.27 13.33
N GLN A 39 -2.73 10.24 14.31
CA GLN A 39 -2.54 10.84 15.64
C GLN A 39 -2.17 12.35 15.58
N VAL A 40 -2.81 13.07 14.67
CA VAL A 40 -2.63 14.52 14.47
C VAL A 40 -3.97 15.26 14.59
N SER A 41 -3.93 16.56 14.81
CA SER A 41 -5.15 17.35 14.92
C SER A 41 -5.95 17.37 13.62
N THR A 42 -7.28 17.43 13.74
CA THR A 42 -8.17 17.55 12.57
C THR A 42 -7.87 18.79 11.72
N ASN A 43 -7.38 19.88 12.34
CA ASN A 43 -7.00 21.09 11.61
C ASN A 43 -5.77 20.85 10.74
N ALA A 44 -4.73 20.22 11.27
CA ALA A 44 -3.52 19.89 10.49
C ALA A 44 -3.85 19.00 9.29
N VAL A 45 -4.70 17.98 9.49
CA VAL A 45 -5.13 17.12 8.37
C VAL A 45 -5.98 17.89 7.37
N ARG A 46 -6.90 18.76 7.84
CA ARG A 46 -7.76 19.56 6.97
C ARG A 46 -6.96 20.50 6.06
N GLU A 47 -5.97 21.18 6.61
CA GLU A 47 -5.10 22.08 5.83
C GLU A 47 -4.39 21.33 4.71
N GLU A 48 -3.82 20.17 5.00
CA GLU A 48 -3.13 19.35 4.00
C GLU A 48 -4.11 18.78 2.95
N LEU A 49 -5.26 18.26 3.37
CA LEU A 49 -6.30 17.77 2.46
C LEU A 49 -6.79 18.88 1.52
N ASN A 50 -7.01 20.10 2.05
CA ASN A 50 -7.40 21.24 1.24
C ASN A 50 -6.34 21.59 0.18
N GLN A 51 -5.06 21.56 0.55
CA GLN A 51 -3.97 21.81 -0.38
C GLN A 51 -3.88 20.72 -1.46
N LEU A 52 -3.95 19.45 -1.07
CA LEU A 52 -3.89 18.33 -2.00
C LEU A 52 -5.12 18.30 -2.94
N THR A 53 -6.29 18.71 -2.48
CA THR A 53 -7.49 18.84 -3.31
C THR A 53 -7.40 20.06 -4.24
N LYS A 54 -6.88 21.19 -3.76
CA LYS A 54 -6.66 22.41 -4.57
C LYS A 54 -5.71 22.14 -5.75
N THR A 55 -4.66 21.34 -5.51
CA THR A 55 -3.72 20.91 -6.56
C THR A 55 -4.24 19.73 -7.39
N LYS A 56 -5.45 19.25 -7.14
CA LYS A 56 -6.09 18.11 -7.82
C LYS A 56 -5.34 16.76 -7.64
N LEU A 57 -4.44 16.66 -6.68
CA LEU A 57 -3.81 15.39 -6.31
C LEU A 57 -4.81 14.45 -5.63
N LEU A 58 -5.76 15.01 -4.88
CA LEU A 58 -6.92 14.29 -4.36
C LEU A 58 -8.20 14.84 -5.00
N THR A 59 -9.18 13.95 -5.12
CA THR A 59 -10.58 14.30 -5.33
C THR A 59 -11.32 14.25 -4.00
N SER A 60 -12.42 15.00 -3.91
CA SER A 60 -13.28 14.97 -2.73
C SER A 60 -14.74 14.89 -3.15
N GLU A 61 -15.50 14.03 -2.47
CA GLU A 61 -16.93 13.83 -2.68
C GLU A 61 -17.68 14.06 -1.38
N LYS A 62 -18.79 14.79 -1.43
CA LYS A 62 -19.62 15.07 -0.26
C LYS A 62 -20.58 13.90 -0.02
N GLU A 63 -20.45 13.24 1.12
CA GLU A 63 -21.35 12.18 1.57
C GLU A 63 -22.09 12.63 2.84
N GLY A 64 -23.30 13.14 2.68
CA GLY A 64 -24.10 13.70 3.76
C GLY A 64 -23.38 14.87 4.45
N ARG A 65 -22.99 14.69 5.73
CA ARG A 65 -22.24 15.69 6.51
C ARG A 65 -20.73 15.54 6.43
N ASN A 66 -20.23 14.48 5.78
CA ASN A 66 -18.82 14.17 5.68
C ASN A 66 -18.32 14.44 4.26
N VAL A 67 -17.00 14.55 4.14
CA VAL A 67 -16.29 14.63 2.86
C VAL A 67 -15.38 13.44 2.75
N LEU A 68 -15.54 12.65 1.70
CA LEU A 68 -14.73 11.49 1.36
C LEU A 68 -13.62 11.93 0.42
N TYR A 69 -12.38 11.56 0.72
CA TYR A 69 -11.21 11.88 -0.09
C TYR A 69 -10.65 10.62 -0.76
N THR A 70 -10.15 10.78 -1.99
CA THR A 70 -9.57 9.69 -2.80
C THR A 70 -8.43 10.25 -3.65
N ALA A 71 -7.43 9.43 -3.98
CA ALA A 71 -6.39 9.82 -4.93
C ALA A 71 -6.99 10.07 -6.32
N ASN A 72 -6.55 11.13 -6.98
CA ASN A 72 -6.92 11.41 -8.37
C ASN A 72 -5.99 10.66 -9.32
N SER A 73 -6.45 9.52 -9.85
CA SER A 73 -5.69 8.69 -10.79
C SER A 73 -5.42 9.37 -12.14
N ASP A 74 -6.21 10.39 -12.49
CA ASP A 74 -6.07 11.11 -13.75
C ASP A 74 -5.09 12.30 -13.64
N HIS A 75 -4.53 12.53 -12.46
CA HIS A 75 -3.55 13.60 -12.26
C HIS A 75 -2.24 13.27 -13.00
N PRO A 76 -1.63 14.21 -13.76
CA PRO A 76 -0.41 13.95 -14.52
C PRO A 76 0.76 13.38 -13.71
N LEU A 77 0.88 13.73 -12.42
CA LEU A 77 1.93 13.23 -11.53
C LEU A 77 1.53 11.97 -10.74
N PHE A 78 0.36 11.38 -11.03
CA PHE A 78 -0.10 10.22 -10.29
C PHE A 78 0.86 9.01 -10.38
N PRO A 79 1.37 8.62 -11.58
CA PRO A 79 2.29 7.49 -11.70
C PRO A 79 3.58 7.71 -10.92
N GLU A 80 4.15 8.92 -10.96
CA GLU A 80 5.39 9.29 -10.28
C GLU A 80 5.23 9.24 -8.77
N LEU A 81 4.15 9.82 -8.25
CA LEU A 81 3.85 9.81 -6.81
C LEU A 81 3.61 8.39 -6.31
N LYS A 82 2.88 7.56 -7.05
CA LYS A 82 2.68 6.15 -6.73
C LYS A 82 4.02 5.41 -6.69
N SER A 83 4.87 5.59 -7.69
CA SER A 83 6.20 4.99 -7.75
C SER A 83 7.07 5.44 -6.57
N MET A 84 7.11 6.74 -6.27
CA MET A 84 7.86 7.26 -5.14
C MET A 84 7.40 6.68 -3.81
N VAL A 85 6.08 6.62 -3.60
CA VAL A 85 5.49 6.04 -2.39
C VAL A 85 5.81 4.55 -2.29
N SER A 86 5.70 3.78 -3.38
CA SER A 86 6.06 2.35 -3.42
C SER A 86 7.51 2.11 -3.00
N LYS A 87 8.43 2.95 -3.47
CA LYS A 87 9.85 2.88 -3.08
C LYS A 87 10.07 3.14 -1.59
N VAL A 88 9.43 4.19 -1.06
CA VAL A 88 9.52 4.53 0.37
C VAL A 88 8.93 3.43 1.25
N MET A 89 7.85 2.82 0.80
CA MET A 89 7.23 1.67 1.47
C MET A 89 8.04 0.38 1.29
N GLY A 90 9.04 0.35 0.41
CA GLY A 90 9.88 -0.84 0.16
C GLY A 90 9.20 -1.91 -0.67
N LEU A 91 8.08 -1.58 -1.33
CA LEU A 91 7.34 -2.54 -2.15
C LEU A 91 8.14 -2.99 -3.37
N ASP A 92 8.86 -2.09 -4.02
CA ASP A 92 9.70 -2.42 -5.17
C ASP A 92 10.73 -3.51 -4.81
N GLN A 93 11.33 -3.42 -3.62
CA GLN A 93 12.28 -4.43 -3.12
C GLN A 93 11.60 -5.78 -2.86
N VAL A 94 10.38 -5.78 -2.35
CA VAL A 94 9.60 -7.02 -2.17
C VAL A 94 9.32 -7.66 -3.53
N ILE A 95 8.88 -6.90 -4.51
CA ILE A 95 8.60 -7.39 -5.86
C ILE A 95 9.88 -7.98 -6.48
N GLU A 96 10.96 -7.21 -6.55
CA GLU A 96 12.21 -7.61 -7.20
C GLU A 96 12.92 -8.77 -6.47
N SER A 97 12.96 -8.72 -5.15
CA SER A 97 13.75 -9.68 -4.36
C SER A 97 13.01 -10.97 -4.03
N ILE A 98 11.69 -10.97 -4.02
CA ILE A 98 10.86 -12.11 -3.67
C ILE A 98 9.98 -12.52 -4.83
N LEU A 99 9.01 -11.69 -5.22
CA LEU A 99 7.91 -12.12 -6.07
C LEU A 99 8.38 -12.56 -7.47
N THR A 100 9.34 -11.87 -8.07
CA THR A 100 9.89 -12.23 -9.39
C THR A 100 10.74 -13.51 -9.36
N ARG A 101 11.18 -13.94 -8.19
CA ARG A 101 12.03 -15.12 -7.99
C ARG A 101 11.27 -16.38 -7.57
N LEU A 102 10.00 -16.24 -7.21
CA LEU A 102 9.12 -17.36 -6.89
C LEU A 102 8.55 -17.92 -8.21
N GLY A 103 9.14 -19.01 -8.71
CA GLY A 103 8.85 -19.56 -10.06
C GLY A 103 7.38 -19.84 -10.33
N ASP A 104 6.65 -20.42 -9.36
CA ASP A 104 5.24 -20.82 -9.51
C ASP A 104 4.26 -19.87 -8.84
N LEU A 105 4.69 -18.61 -8.57
CA LEU A 105 3.79 -17.56 -8.13
C LEU A 105 2.84 -17.16 -9.29
N GLU A 106 1.55 -17.08 -8.99
CA GLU A 106 0.51 -16.61 -9.93
C GLU A 106 0.06 -15.19 -9.60
N LYS A 107 -0.23 -14.92 -8.32
CA LYS A 107 -0.66 -13.62 -7.82
C LYS A 107 -0.07 -13.33 -6.45
N ALA A 108 0.14 -12.06 -6.16
CA ALA A 108 0.52 -11.59 -4.83
C ALA A 108 -0.31 -10.37 -4.44
N TYR A 109 -0.80 -10.39 -3.22
CA TYR A 109 -1.58 -9.31 -2.62
C TYR A 109 -0.90 -8.81 -1.35
N ILE A 110 -0.96 -7.52 -1.13
CA ILE A 110 -0.74 -6.93 0.20
C ILE A 110 -2.10 -6.81 0.87
N ILE A 111 -2.14 -7.09 2.18
CA ILE A 111 -3.37 -7.05 2.96
C ILE A 111 -3.19 -6.22 4.23
N ASP A 112 -4.30 -5.87 4.88
CA ASP A 112 -4.40 -5.24 6.20
C ASP A 112 -3.75 -3.85 6.31
N ASP A 113 -3.14 -3.54 7.46
CA ASP A 113 -2.58 -2.22 7.77
C ASP A 113 -1.63 -1.71 6.70
N TYR A 114 -0.77 -2.58 6.18
CA TYR A 114 0.16 -2.18 5.14
C TYR A 114 -0.55 -1.82 3.83
N ALA A 115 -1.63 -2.54 3.48
CA ALA A 115 -2.47 -2.21 2.32
C ALA A 115 -3.17 -0.84 2.47
N GLU A 116 -3.39 -0.39 3.69
CA GLU A 116 -3.90 0.95 3.99
C GLU A 116 -2.82 2.05 4.01
N GLY A 117 -1.56 1.71 3.76
CA GLY A 117 -0.43 2.65 3.87
C GLY A 117 -0.01 2.92 5.32
N LYS A 118 -0.41 2.07 6.28
CA LYS A 118 0.01 2.10 7.68
C LYS A 118 1.26 1.25 7.85
N ASP A 119 2.43 1.87 8.02
CA ASP A 119 3.67 1.15 8.24
C ASP A 119 3.85 0.76 9.71
N THR A 120 3.41 -0.42 10.06
CA THR A 120 3.56 -1.03 11.39
C THR A 120 4.89 -1.79 11.56
N GLY A 121 5.73 -1.78 10.52
CA GLY A 121 6.95 -2.59 10.47
C GLY A 121 6.72 -4.03 10.02
N ILE A 122 5.49 -4.38 9.61
CA ILE A 122 5.11 -5.69 9.12
C ILE A 122 4.42 -5.56 7.77
N ILE A 123 4.82 -6.37 6.81
CA ILE A 123 4.17 -6.51 5.50
C ILE A 123 3.47 -7.86 5.46
N ASP A 124 2.15 -7.83 5.32
CA ASP A 124 1.32 -9.02 5.18
C ASP A 124 1.04 -9.31 3.71
N LEU A 125 1.47 -10.49 3.26
CA LEU A 125 1.33 -10.96 1.88
C LEU A 125 0.40 -12.17 1.80
N VAL A 126 -0.47 -12.19 0.81
CA VAL A 126 -1.14 -13.39 0.33
C VAL A 126 -0.54 -13.75 -1.01
N LEU A 127 0.06 -14.93 -1.09
CA LEU A 127 0.73 -15.46 -2.28
C LEU A 127 -0.08 -16.64 -2.82
N VAL A 128 -0.42 -16.59 -4.10
CA VAL A 128 -1.22 -17.62 -4.77
C VAL A 128 -0.33 -18.36 -5.74
N GLY A 129 -0.25 -19.68 -5.62
CA GLY A 129 0.57 -20.53 -6.47
C GLY A 129 1.15 -21.74 -5.73
N ASN A 130 1.91 -22.56 -6.44
CA ASN A 130 2.65 -23.68 -5.85
C ASN A 130 4.06 -23.23 -5.46
N ILE A 131 4.21 -22.69 -4.26
CA ILE A 131 5.40 -21.98 -3.82
C ILE A 131 6.19 -22.82 -2.83
N ASP A 132 7.49 -22.99 -3.07
CA ASP A 132 8.42 -23.59 -2.11
C ASP A 132 8.59 -22.66 -0.90
N GLN A 133 8.09 -23.12 0.24
CA GLN A 133 8.15 -22.42 1.52
C GLN A 133 9.59 -22.14 1.99
N TYR A 134 10.51 -23.05 1.73
CA TYR A 134 11.90 -22.88 2.14
C TYR A 134 12.56 -21.74 1.34
N HIS A 135 12.35 -21.74 0.03
CA HIS A 135 12.85 -20.70 -0.86
C HIS A 135 12.24 -19.34 -0.52
N LEU A 136 10.91 -19.27 -0.30
CA LEU A 136 10.22 -18.07 0.14
C LEU A 136 10.79 -17.51 1.45
N ASN A 137 11.03 -18.35 2.45
CA ASN A 137 11.58 -17.94 3.73
C ASN A 137 13.01 -17.37 3.61
N ASP A 138 13.85 -17.96 2.75
CA ASP A 138 15.21 -17.45 2.51
C ASP A 138 15.18 -16.07 1.82
N LEU A 139 14.36 -15.90 0.79
CA LEU A 139 14.18 -14.64 0.10
C LEU A 139 13.62 -13.56 1.05
N SER A 140 12.61 -13.90 1.84
CA SER A 140 12.00 -13.00 2.81
C SER A 140 13.01 -12.51 3.85
N ARG A 141 13.79 -13.40 4.46
CA ARG A 141 14.84 -13.03 5.43
C ARG A 141 15.89 -12.08 4.85
N LYS A 142 16.30 -12.30 3.60
CA LYS A 142 17.25 -11.43 2.91
C LYS A 142 16.64 -10.05 2.68
N THR A 143 15.41 -9.99 2.18
CA THR A 143 14.71 -8.73 1.87
C THR A 143 14.42 -7.93 3.15
N GLU A 144 13.96 -8.57 4.24
CA GLU A 144 13.68 -7.92 5.54
C GLU A 144 14.85 -7.07 6.05
N ARG A 145 16.09 -7.52 5.83
CA ARG A 145 17.31 -6.78 6.25
C ARG A 145 17.45 -5.44 5.54
N TYR A 146 17.05 -5.36 4.28
CA TYR A 146 17.14 -4.14 3.48
C TYR A 146 15.99 -3.18 3.78
N ILE A 147 14.75 -3.71 3.79
CA ILE A 147 13.55 -2.86 3.97
C ILE A 147 13.30 -2.52 5.43
N LYS A 148 14.00 -3.18 6.39
CA LYS A 148 13.82 -3.02 7.85
C LYS A 148 12.37 -3.24 8.29
N ARG A 149 11.70 -4.20 7.67
CA ARG A 149 10.33 -4.63 7.98
C ARG A 149 10.26 -6.14 7.98
N LYS A 150 9.34 -6.70 8.77
CA LYS A 150 9.04 -8.12 8.76
C LYS A 150 8.06 -8.47 7.65
N ILE A 151 8.21 -9.64 7.06
CA ILE A 151 7.34 -10.15 6.03
C ILE A 151 6.62 -11.38 6.58
N ARG A 152 5.29 -11.32 6.63
CA ARG A 152 4.43 -12.46 6.92
C ARG A 152 3.73 -12.86 5.64
N SER A 153 3.79 -14.12 5.29
CA SER A 153 3.19 -14.62 4.05
C SER A 153 2.23 -15.76 4.33
N LEU A 154 1.05 -15.69 3.74
CA LEU A 154 0.10 -16.79 3.61
C LEU A 154 0.19 -17.29 2.17
N VAL A 155 0.63 -18.54 2.01
CA VAL A 155 0.71 -19.20 0.70
C VAL A 155 -0.54 -20.04 0.51
N LEU A 156 -1.21 -19.86 -0.61
CA LEU A 156 -2.45 -20.55 -0.96
C LEU A 156 -2.35 -21.11 -2.38
N THR A 157 -2.87 -22.31 -2.56
CA THR A 157 -3.17 -22.82 -3.90
C THR A 157 -4.30 -22.00 -4.54
N ARG A 158 -4.53 -22.17 -5.82
CA ARG A 158 -5.63 -21.50 -6.54
C ARG A 158 -7.00 -21.83 -5.96
N GLU A 159 -7.20 -23.07 -5.54
CA GLU A 159 -8.45 -23.56 -4.93
C GLU A 159 -8.66 -22.95 -3.54
N GLU A 160 -7.63 -22.98 -2.70
CA GLU A 160 -7.64 -22.37 -1.37
C GLU A 160 -7.88 -20.87 -1.46
N PHE A 161 -7.26 -20.18 -2.42
CA PHE A 161 -7.47 -18.76 -2.63
C PHE A 161 -8.93 -18.43 -3.00
N LYS A 162 -9.59 -19.24 -3.83
CA LYS A 162 -11.01 -19.06 -4.14
C LYS A 162 -11.88 -19.14 -2.88
N ALA A 163 -11.57 -20.07 -1.99
CA ALA A 163 -12.27 -20.20 -0.70
C ALA A 163 -11.92 -19.06 0.28
N PHE A 164 -10.70 -18.54 0.23
CA PHE A 164 -10.23 -17.45 1.08
C PHE A 164 -10.71 -16.06 0.64
N MET A 165 -10.95 -15.85 -0.65
CA MET A 165 -11.30 -14.54 -1.24
C MET A 165 -12.48 -13.83 -0.54
N PRO A 166 -13.57 -14.51 -0.12
CA PRO A 166 -14.65 -13.86 0.63
C PRO A 166 -14.18 -13.18 1.93
N THR A 167 -13.15 -13.72 2.59
CA THR A 167 -12.60 -13.16 3.84
C THR A 167 -11.83 -11.86 3.59
N MET A 168 -11.31 -11.66 2.38
CA MET A 168 -10.58 -10.46 1.99
C MET A 168 -11.51 -9.28 1.70
N LYS A 169 -12.79 -9.51 1.34
CA LYS A 169 -13.73 -8.44 0.95
C LYS A 169 -13.92 -7.35 2.01
N ASN A 170 -13.76 -7.71 3.28
CA ASN A 170 -13.95 -6.80 4.42
C ASN A 170 -12.62 -6.30 5.01
N ARG A 171 -11.51 -6.53 4.32
CA ARG A 171 -10.16 -6.15 4.73
C ARG A 171 -9.53 -5.28 3.64
N PRO A 172 -8.68 -4.31 3.99
CA PRO A 172 -7.87 -3.60 3.01
C PRO A 172 -6.96 -4.59 2.28
N TYR A 173 -6.98 -4.57 0.95
CA TYR A 173 -6.05 -5.34 0.14
C TYR A 173 -5.88 -4.71 -1.25
N PHE A 174 -4.78 -5.01 -1.91
CA PHE A 174 -4.61 -4.74 -3.33
C PHE A 174 -3.61 -5.72 -3.97
N LEU A 175 -3.79 -5.95 -5.26
CA LEU A 175 -2.90 -6.78 -6.07
C LEU A 175 -1.59 -6.01 -6.31
N VAL A 176 -0.45 -6.63 -6.01
CA VAL A 176 0.88 -6.04 -6.22
C VAL A 176 1.66 -6.72 -7.34
N TRP A 177 1.32 -7.95 -7.64
CA TRP A 177 1.96 -8.71 -8.70
C TRP A 177 1.03 -9.79 -9.27
N GLU A 178 1.10 -9.99 -10.57
CA GLU A 178 0.39 -11.04 -11.28
C GLU A 178 1.26 -11.55 -12.42
N ARG A 179 1.29 -12.88 -12.59
CA ARG A 179 1.98 -13.50 -13.72
C ARG A 179 1.30 -13.06 -15.01
N GLN A 180 2.08 -12.47 -15.92
CA GLN A 180 1.59 -12.23 -17.28
C GLN A 180 1.55 -13.56 -18.01
N GLU A 181 0.38 -13.98 -18.44
CA GLU A 181 0.27 -15.09 -19.37
C GLU A 181 1.01 -14.67 -20.65
N LYS A 182 2.04 -15.44 -21.02
CA LYS A 182 2.64 -15.26 -22.34
C LYS A 182 1.59 -15.60 -23.38
N ALA A 183 1.18 -14.59 -24.15
CA ALA A 183 0.34 -14.77 -25.33
C ALA A 183 1.02 -15.70 -26.34
#